data_4fcff74b555af43cac3b11cd74474239
#
_entry.id   4fcff74b555af43cac3b11cd74474239
#
_cell.length_a   1.000
_cell.length_b   1.000
_cell.length_c   1.000
_cell.angle_alpha   90.00
_cell.angle_beta   90.00
_cell.angle_gamma   90.00
#
_symmetry.space_group_name_H-M   'P 1'
#
loop_
_entity.id
_entity.type
_entity.pdbx_description
1 polymer ?
#
loop_
_entity_poly.entity_id
_entity_poly.type
_entity_poly.pdbx_seq_one_letter_code
_entity_poly.pdbx_strand_id
1 'polypeptide(L)'
;MDDTTYTLEFEKPLRELEKQLITLQHVSDETKVDVSQEIKAIESKLELLKANIYSDLSPWQRVQLCRHPKRPYSLDYIERIFTDFEELHGDRRFKDDPAIVTGTGLLDGEPVMIIGQQKGRNTKDNLKRNFGCPNPEGYRKAMRLMQMAEKFNMPIVTLVDTPGAYPGIGAEERHVAEAIAVNIRDMSTLKVPIVTIVIGEGGSGGALGIAVADSVMILENSYYSVISPEGCAAILWKDRAAAPQAAEALKFSPSNLKEFGVVDGIISEPAGGAHRDYDLAAKNLKKEIKSNLTRLKKLSTKSLLDKRYKKFRNMGIFEEITETN
;
A
#
# COMPACT_ATOMS: atom_id res chain seq x y z
N MET A 1 -11.04 -23.74 2.17
CA MET A 1 -9.58 -23.94 2.00
C MET A 1 -8.93 -23.66 3.34
N ASP A 2 -8.23 -24.65 3.82
CA ASP A 2 -7.67 -24.68 5.18
C ASP A 2 -6.81 -23.45 5.47
N ASP A 3 -7.12 -22.70 6.51
CA ASP A 3 -6.47 -21.45 6.94
C ASP A 3 -5.04 -21.69 7.51
N THR A 4 -4.56 -22.92 7.41
CA THR A 4 -3.32 -23.39 8.06
C THR A 4 -2.05 -23.24 7.23
N THR A 5 -2.13 -22.75 5.97
CA THR A 5 -1.04 -22.93 5.01
C THR A 5 0.05 -21.84 5.05
N TYR A 6 -0.20 -20.66 5.62
CA TYR A 6 0.82 -19.61 5.70
C TYR A 6 0.79 -18.96 7.09
N THR A 7 1.86 -19.11 7.83
CA THR A 7 2.04 -18.53 9.16
C THR A 7 3.43 -17.93 9.25
N LEU A 8 3.51 -16.67 9.64
CA LEU A 8 4.79 -16.01 9.92
C LEU A 8 5.42 -16.59 11.20
N GLU A 9 6.76 -16.64 11.27
CA GLU A 9 7.45 -17.22 12.44
C GLU A 9 6.99 -16.61 13.76
N PHE A 10 6.84 -15.29 13.81
CA PHE A 10 6.41 -14.59 15.02
C PHE A 10 4.93 -14.79 15.34
N GLU A 11 4.12 -15.32 14.43
CA GLU A 11 2.71 -15.64 14.64
C GLU A 11 2.48 -17.08 15.11
N LYS A 12 3.48 -17.95 15.13
CA LYS A 12 3.34 -19.36 15.54
C LYS A 12 2.65 -19.52 16.90
N PRO A 13 2.99 -18.76 17.96
CA PRO A 13 2.33 -18.88 19.25
C PRO A 13 0.83 -18.55 19.19
N LEU A 14 0.43 -17.58 18.33
CA LEU A 14 -0.97 -17.24 18.10
C LEU A 14 -1.71 -18.40 17.43
N ARG A 15 -1.10 -19.00 16.41
CA ARG A 15 -1.70 -20.12 15.67
C ARG A 15 -1.91 -21.35 16.55
N GLU A 16 -1.02 -21.60 17.49
CA GLU A 16 -1.18 -22.70 18.44
C GLU A 16 -2.40 -22.48 19.34
N LEU A 17 -2.59 -21.26 19.86
CA LEU A 17 -3.78 -20.93 20.66
C LEU A 17 -5.07 -20.91 19.82
N GLU A 18 -5.03 -20.42 18.59
CA GLU A 18 -6.17 -20.46 17.66
C GLU A 18 -6.60 -21.92 17.38
N LYS A 19 -5.63 -22.84 17.19
CA LYS A 19 -5.92 -24.28 17.02
C LYS A 19 -6.53 -24.89 18.28
N GLN A 20 -6.02 -24.56 19.47
CA GLN A 20 -6.59 -25.03 20.74
C GLN A 20 -8.03 -24.57 20.91
N LEU A 21 -8.32 -23.30 20.57
CA LEU A 21 -9.66 -22.74 20.63
C LEU A 21 -10.63 -23.49 19.70
N ILE A 22 -10.24 -23.73 18.44
CA ILE A 22 -11.05 -24.48 17.47
C ILE A 22 -11.31 -25.89 17.96
N THR A 23 -10.28 -26.57 18.51
CA THR A 23 -10.42 -27.92 19.03
C THR A 23 -11.40 -27.98 20.21
N LEU A 24 -11.32 -27.01 21.14
CA LEU A 24 -12.25 -26.94 22.28
C LEU A 24 -13.68 -26.65 21.83
N GLN A 25 -13.89 -25.77 20.88
CA GLN A 25 -15.20 -25.48 20.30
C GLN A 25 -15.81 -26.74 19.67
N HIS A 26 -15.01 -27.48 18.88
CA HIS A 26 -15.47 -28.74 18.27
C HIS A 26 -15.83 -29.80 19.31
N VAL A 27 -15.02 -29.96 20.37
CA VAL A 27 -15.31 -30.89 21.48
C VAL A 27 -16.59 -30.47 22.19
N SER A 28 -16.81 -29.19 22.45
CA SER A 28 -18.06 -28.69 23.06
C SER A 28 -19.27 -29.02 22.23
N ASP A 29 -19.20 -28.82 20.92
CA ASP A 29 -20.32 -29.08 19.99
C ASP A 29 -20.67 -30.58 19.91
N GLU A 30 -19.65 -31.46 19.90
CA GLU A 30 -19.85 -32.92 19.80
C GLU A 30 -20.28 -33.56 21.10
N THR A 31 -19.68 -33.19 22.22
CA THR A 31 -19.86 -33.87 23.51
C THR A 31 -20.88 -33.19 24.40
N LYS A 32 -21.35 -31.98 24.08
CA LYS A 32 -22.21 -31.13 24.90
C LYS A 32 -21.64 -30.85 26.31
N VAL A 33 -20.33 -30.96 26.48
CA VAL A 33 -19.63 -30.56 27.70
C VAL A 33 -19.51 -29.04 27.72
N ASP A 34 -19.84 -28.43 28.84
CA ASP A 34 -19.66 -26.98 29.01
C ASP A 34 -18.17 -26.63 29.25
N VAL A 35 -17.53 -26.10 28.23
CA VAL A 35 -16.13 -25.60 28.24
C VAL A 35 -16.07 -24.07 28.08
N SER A 36 -17.16 -23.38 28.41
CA SER A 36 -17.27 -21.92 28.18
C SER A 36 -16.24 -21.11 28.96
N GLN A 37 -15.76 -21.58 30.11
CA GLN A 37 -14.74 -20.91 30.91
C GLN A 37 -13.35 -21.04 30.25
N GLU A 38 -13.02 -22.23 29.77
CA GLU A 38 -11.78 -22.52 29.05
C GLU A 38 -11.70 -21.74 27.74
N ILE A 39 -12.77 -21.68 26.98
CA ILE A 39 -12.87 -20.87 25.74
C ILE A 39 -12.59 -19.41 26.06
N LYS A 40 -13.27 -18.82 27.05
CA LYS A 40 -13.06 -17.42 27.45
C LYS A 40 -11.63 -17.15 27.91
N ALA A 41 -11.02 -18.09 28.63
CA ALA A 41 -9.63 -17.97 29.07
C ALA A 41 -8.66 -17.96 27.89
N ILE A 42 -8.88 -18.83 26.90
CA ILE A 42 -8.04 -18.86 25.67
C ILE A 42 -8.27 -17.63 24.83
N GLU A 43 -9.50 -17.16 24.64
CA GLU A 43 -9.80 -15.91 23.93
C GLU A 43 -9.11 -14.71 24.56
N SER A 44 -9.19 -14.58 25.89
CA SER A 44 -8.49 -13.51 26.61
C SER A 44 -6.98 -13.58 26.45
N LYS A 45 -6.41 -14.79 26.48
CA LYS A 45 -4.98 -15.00 26.26
C LYS A 45 -4.57 -14.69 24.81
N LEU A 46 -5.42 -15.02 23.82
CA LEU A 46 -5.23 -14.68 22.42
C LEU A 46 -5.18 -13.16 22.20
N GLU A 47 -6.13 -12.43 22.77
CA GLU A 47 -6.17 -10.97 22.63
C GLU A 47 -4.93 -10.31 23.26
N LEU A 48 -4.50 -10.74 24.45
CA LEU A 48 -3.27 -10.25 25.08
C LEU A 48 -2.03 -10.57 24.24
N LEU A 49 -1.95 -11.80 23.72
CA LEU A 49 -0.81 -12.23 22.91
C LEU A 49 -0.77 -11.48 21.56
N LYS A 50 -1.92 -11.27 20.91
CA LYS A 50 -2.02 -10.41 19.72
C LYS A 50 -1.53 -9.00 20.03
N ALA A 51 -2.05 -8.37 21.09
CA ALA A 51 -1.64 -7.03 21.47
C ALA A 51 -0.10 -6.95 21.67
N ASN A 52 0.48 -7.91 22.36
CA ASN A 52 1.93 -7.94 22.62
C ASN A 52 2.76 -8.14 21.35
N ILE A 53 2.38 -9.07 20.46
CA ILE A 53 3.13 -9.36 19.23
C ILE A 53 3.09 -8.18 18.26
N TYR A 54 1.89 -7.58 18.05
CA TYR A 54 1.73 -6.56 17.02
C TYR A 54 2.04 -5.14 17.50
N SER A 55 2.19 -4.89 18.80
CA SER A 55 2.60 -3.57 19.32
C SER A 55 4.04 -3.22 18.99
N ASP A 56 4.93 -4.21 18.87
CA ASP A 56 6.38 -3.98 18.71
C ASP A 56 6.99 -4.85 17.60
N LEU A 57 6.39 -4.80 16.42
CA LEU A 57 6.95 -5.47 15.25
C LEU A 57 8.24 -4.80 14.79
N SER A 58 9.30 -5.58 14.58
CA SER A 58 10.50 -5.10 13.92
C SER A 58 10.20 -4.65 12.48
N PRO A 59 11.02 -3.77 11.87
CA PRO A 59 10.87 -3.38 10.46
C PRO A 59 10.82 -4.58 9.51
N TRP A 60 11.59 -5.63 9.77
CA TRP A 60 11.55 -6.84 8.96
C TRP A 60 10.24 -7.64 9.12
N GLN A 61 9.72 -7.76 10.32
CA GLN A 61 8.41 -8.39 10.56
C GLN A 61 7.28 -7.61 9.87
N ARG A 62 7.35 -6.27 9.85
CA ARG A 62 6.40 -5.44 9.07
C ARG A 62 6.48 -5.72 7.56
N VAL A 63 7.69 -5.89 7.01
CA VAL A 63 7.87 -6.29 5.61
C VAL A 63 7.24 -7.65 5.34
N GLN A 64 7.44 -8.63 6.22
CA GLN A 64 6.84 -9.95 6.09
C GLN A 64 5.31 -9.87 6.13
N LEU A 65 4.75 -9.08 7.05
CA LEU A 65 3.30 -8.86 7.17
C LEU A 65 2.75 -8.09 5.96
N CYS A 66 3.48 -7.09 5.47
CA CYS A 66 3.17 -6.36 4.24
C CYS A 66 3.04 -7.28 3.02
N ARG A 67 3.86 -8.32 2.96
CA ARG A 67 3.90 -9.32 1.88
C ARG A 67 3.02 -10.53 2.12
N HIS A 68 2.21 -10.52 3.18
CA HIS A 68 1.35 -11.65 3.49
C HIS A 68 0.44 -12.00 2.28
N PRO A 69 0.38 -13.27 1.80
CA PRO A 69 -0.32 -13.63 0.58
C PRO A 69 -1.83 -13.37 0.60
N LYS A 70 -2.41 -13.28 1.81
CA LYS A 70 -3.82 -12.90 2.02
C LYS A 70 -4.01 -11.39 2.28
N ARG A 71 -2.98 -10.54 2.16
CA ARG A 71 -3.16 -9.10 2.31
C ARG A 71 -4.09 -8.56 1.22
N PRO A 72 -5.06 -7.67 1.55
CA PRO A 72 -5.92 -7.07 0.53
C PRO A 72 -5.08 -6.25 -0.47
N TYR A 73 -5.40 -6.40 -1.76
CA TYR A 73 -4.82 -5.65 -2.86
C TYR A 73 -5.79 -4.56 -3.34
N SER A 74 -5.41 -3.78 -4.34
CA SER A 74 -6.21 -2.66 -4.82
C SER A 74 -7.64 -3.03 -5.19
N LEU A 75 -7.87 -4.13 -5.89
CA LEU A 75 -9.21 -4.59 -6.26
C LEU A 75 -10.07 -4.94 -5.04
N ASP A 76 -9.48 -5.54 -3.99
CA ASP A 76 -10.21 -5.87 -2.76
C ASP A 76 -10.72 -4.61 -2.04
N TYR A 77 -9.92 -3.53 -2.07
CA TYR A 77 -10.32 -2.24 -1.53
C TYR A 77 -11.32 -1.51 -2.43
N ILE A 78 -11.11 -1.57 -3.76
CA ILE A 78 -12.02 -0.92 -4.74
C ILE A 78 -13.44 -1.47 -4.58
N GLU A 79 -13.60 -2.78 -4.54
CA GLU A 79 -14.89 -3.45 -4.37
C GLU A 79 -15.62 -3.05 -3.08
N ARG A 80 -14.89 -2.80 -1.99
CA ARG A 80 -15.47 -2.48 -0.67
C ARG A 80 -15.70 -0.99 -0.42
N ILE A 81 -14.97 -0.14 -1.11
CA ILE A 81 -14.97 1.31 -0.83
C ILE A 81 -15.85 2.07 -1.83
N PHE A 82 -15.81 1.66 -3.10
CA PHE A 82 -16.45 2.38 -4.19
C PHE A 82 -17.62 1.59 -4.77
N THR A 83 -18.63 2.30 -5.30
CA THR A 83 -19.70 1.73 -6.09
C THR A 83 -19.53 2.09 -7.56
N ASP A 84 -20.21 1.37 -8.43
CA ASP A 84 -20.24 1.62 -9.89
C ASP A 84 -18.83 1.77 -10.49
N PHE A 85 -17.92 0.88 -10.07
CA PHE A 85 -16.55 0.89 -10.61
C PHE A 85 -16.53 0.37 -12.04
N GLU A 86 -16.09 1.22 -12.96
CA GLU A 86 -15.88 0.89 -14.37
C GLU A 86 -14.39 0.95 -14.69
N GLU A 87 -13.80 -0.23 -14.99
CA GLU A 87 -12.38 -0.34 -15.31
C GLU A 87 -12.08 0.20 -16.71
N LEU A 88 -11.08 1.06 -16.81
CA LEU A 88 -10.63 1.68 -18.06
C LEU A 88 -9.22 1.22 -18.41
N HIS A 89 -9.06 0.69 -19.63
CA HIS A 89 -7.88 -0.04 -20.08
C HIS A 89 -7.04 0.71 -21.11
N GLY A 90 -5.76 0.31 -21.21
CA GLY A 90 -4.84 0.65 -22.29
C GLY A 90 -4.25 2.06 -22.23
N ASP A 91 -3.00 2.16 -22.68
CA ASP A 91 -2.22 3.39 -22.69
C ASP A 91 -2.46 4.26 -23.95
N ARG A 92 -3.19 3.77 -24.94
CA ARG A 92 -3.42 4.40 -26.26
C ARG A 92 -2.15 4.56 -27.08
N ARG A 93 -1.08 3.83 -26.76
CA ARG A 93 0.20 3.83 -27.50
C ARG A 93 0.64 2.43 -27.89
N PHE A 94 0.66 1.50 -26.93
CA PHE A 94 1.17 0.15 -27.15
C PHE A 94 0.17 -0.93 -26.72
N LYS A 95 -0.15 -1.03 -25.44
CA LYS A 95 -1.09 -2.05 -24.92
C LYS A 95 -1.65 -1.66 -23.56
N ASP A 96 -2.40 -2.58 -22.95
CA ASP A 96 -2.77 -2.51 -21.56
C ASP A 96 -1.72 -3.15 -20.64
N ASP A 97 -1.69 -2.73 -19.38
CA ASP A 97 -0.90 -3.36 -18.31
C ASP A 97 -1.79 -3.67 -17.10
N PRO A 98 -2.10 -4.95 -16.83
CA PRO A 98 -2.94 -5.33 -15.71
C PRO A 98 -2.26 -5.21 -14.34
N ALA A 99 -0.97 -4.86 -14.26
CA ALA A 99 -0.29 -4.54 -13.02
C ALA A 99 -0.72 -3.17 -12.43
N ILE A 100 -1.38 -2.33 -13.24
CA ILE A 100 -2.09 -1.13 -12.78
C ILE A 100 -3.55 -1.22 -13.21
N VAL A 101 -4.45 -1.25 -12.24
CA VAL A 101 -5.90 -1.14 -12.44
C VAL A 101 -6.29 0.33 -12.41
N THR A 102 -7.11 0.75 -13.35
CA THR A 102 -7.56 2.15 -13.45
C THR A 102 -9.03 2.20 -13.83
N GLY A 103 -9.77 3.14 -13.26
CA GLY A 103 -11.19 3.30 -13.58
C GLY A 103 -11.86 4.45 -12.86
N THR A 104 -13.12 4.66 -13.16
CA THR A 104 -14.00 5.59 -12.44
C THR A 104 -14.89 4.80 -11.49
N GLY A 105 -15.26 5.42 -10.37
CA GLY A 105 -16.22 4.86 -9.43
C GLY A 105 -16.83 5.96 -8.58
N LEU A 106 -17.78 5.60 -7.73
CA LEU A 106 -18.44 6.54 -6.82
C LEU A 106 -17.97 6.32 -5.38
N LEU A 107 -17.49 7.36 -4.73
CA LEU A 107 -17.23 7.39 -3.29
C LEU A 107 -18.40 8.11 -2.60
N ASP A 108 -19.31 7.35 -1.98
CA ASP A 108 -20.55 7.88 -1.38
C ASP A 108 -21.37 8.76 -2.37
N GLY A 109 -21.46 8.32 -3.63
CA GLY A 109 -22.19 9.02 -4.69
C GLY A 109 -21.39 10.08 -5.44
N GLU A 110 -20.17 10.41 -5.03
CA GLU A 110 -19.32 11.38 -5.72
C GLU A 110 -18.33 10.67 -6.66
N PRO A 111 -18.21 11.11 -7.94
CA PRO A 111 -17.31 10.47 -8.89
C PRO A 111 -15.85 10.73 -8.53
N VAL A 112 -15.05 9.67 -8.63
CA VAL A 112 -13.62 9.69 -8.40
C VAL A 112 -12.88 8.86 -9.45
N MET A 113 -11.67 9.27 -9.80
CA MET A 113 -10.73 8.46 -10.58
C MET A 113 -9.90 7.60 -9.64
N ILE A 114 -9.85 6.29 -9.89
CA ILE A 114 -9.17 5.31 -9.05
C ILE A 114 -8.05 4.68 -9.86
N ILE A 115 -6.85 4.62 -9.27
CA ILE A 115 -5.66 4.03 -9.88
C ILE A 115 -5.00 3.16 -8.82
N GLY A 116 -4.82 1.88 -9.08
CA GLY A 116 -4.25 0.96 -8.10
C GLY A 116 -3.23 0.01 -8.70
N GLN A 117 -2.09 -0.15 -8.05
CA GLN A 117 -1.17 -1.22 -8.38
C GLN A 117 -1.72 -2.54 -7.86
N GLN A 118 -1.65 -3.59 -8.68
CA GLN A 118 -2.34 -4.84 -8.43
C GLN A 118 -1.41 -6.04 -8.60
N LYS A 119 -1.33 -6.86 -7.57
CA LYS A 119 -0.66 -8.17 -7.57
C LYS A 119 -1.65 -9.29 -7.89
N GLY A 120 -1.15 -10.47 -8.21
CA GLY A 120 -1.98 -11.67 -8.40
C GLY A 120 -2.11 -12.50 -7.13
N ARG A 121 -3.18 -13.32 -7.04
CA ARG A 121 -3.43 -14.24 -5.92
C ARG A 121 -2.82 -15.63 -6.13
N ASN A 122 -2.59 -16.02 -7.35
CA ASN A 122 -2.03 -17.30 -7.73
C ASN A 122 -0.96 -17.10 -8.81
N THR A 123 -0.26 -18.16 -9.20
CA THR A 123 0.82 -18.11 -10.20
C THR A 123 0.37 -17.51 -11.52
N LYS A 124 -0.81 -17.90 -12.02
CA LYS A 124 -1.36 -17.41 -13.30
C LYS A 124 -1.64 -15.91 -13.25
N ASP A 125 -2.27 -15.45 -12.16
CA ASP A 125 -2.54 -14.02 -11.95
C ASP A 125 -1.25 -13.22 -11.75
N ASN A 126 -0.29 -13.77 -11.03
CA ASN A 126 1.01 -13.12 -10.84
C ASN A 126 1.75 -12.95 -12.16
N LEU A 127 1.75 -13.96 -13.02
CA LEU A 127 2.32 -13.86 -14.38
C LEU A 127 1.58 -12.81 -15.21
N LYS A 128 0.24 -12.79 -15.18
CA LYS A 128 -0.58 -11.81 -15.89
C LYS A 128 -0.30 -10.37 -15.43
N ARG A 129 -0.10 -10.16 -14.12
CA ARG A 129 0.14 -8.85 -13.48
C ARG A 129 1.62 -8.56 -13.26
N ASN A 130 2.49 -9.34 -13.90
CA ASN A 130 3.94 -9.20 -13.82
C ASN A 130 4.44 -9.08 -12.37
N PHE A 131 3.89 -9.91 -11.47
CA PHE A 131 4.20 -9.92 -10.02
C PHE A 131 4.00 -8.55 -9.33
N GLY A 132 3.09 -7.72 -9.84
CA GLY A 132 2.84 -6.38 -9.35
C GLY A 132 3.90 -5.35 -9.77
N CYS A 133 4.75 -5.68 -10.73
CA CYS A 133 5.75 -4.77 -11.30
C CYS A 133 5.22 -4.16 -12.60
N PRO A 134 4.77 -2.90 -12.62
CA PRO A 134 4.20 -2.31 -13.82
C PRO A 134 5.22 -2.10 -14.93
N ASN A 135 4.77 -2.33 -16.16
CA ASN A 135 5.45 -1.93 -17.38
C ASN A 135 5.21 -0.44 -17.69
N PRO A 136 5.93 0.16 -18.68
CA PRO A 136 5.71 1.54 -19.08
C PRO A 136 4.27 1.89 -19.44
N GLU A 137 3.55 0.92 -20.03
CA GLU A 137 2.14 1.06 -20.42
C GLU A 137 1.22 1.30 -19.22
N GLY A 138 1.52 0.69 -18.07
CA GLY A 138 0.76 0.91 -16.84
C GLY A 138 0.85 2.36 -16.38
N TYR A 139 2.05 2.93 -16.36
CA TYR A 139 2.27 4.32 -15.98
C TYR A 139 1.64 5.30 -16.98
N ARG A 140 1.77 5.03 -18.29
CA ARG A 140 1.13 5.86 -19.32
C ARG A 140 -0.40 5.80 -19.25
N LYS A 141 -0.96 4.60 -18.99
CA LYS A 141 -2.39 4.43 -18.73
C LYS A 141 -2.83 5.25 -17.53
N ALA A 142 -2.11 5.17 -16.42
CA ALA A 142 -2.39 5.92 -15.21
C ALA A 142 -2.43 7.43 -15.50
N MET A 143 -1.40 7.99 -16.16
CA MET A 143 -1.35 9.41 -16.48
C MET A 143 -2.48 9.83 -17.42
N ARG A 144 -2.78 9.04 -18.43
CA ARG A 144 -3.91 9.30 -19.33
C ARG A 144 -5.23 9.45 -18.56
N LEU A 145 -5.46 8.60 -17.55
CA LEU A 145 -6.67 8.66 -16.74
C LEU A 145 -6.62 9.80 -15.71
N MET A 146 -5.46 10.14 -15.19
CA MET A 146 -5.31 11.32 -14.33
C MET A 146 -5.62 12.63 -15.10
N GLN A 147 -5.17 12.74 -16.36
CA GLN A 147 -5.53 13.86 -17.24
C GLN A 147 -7.02 13.87 -17.58
N MET A 148 -7.65 12.69 -17.73
CA MET A 148 -9.09 12.59 -17.88
C MET A 148 -9.82 13.06 -16.62
N ALA A 149 -9.35 12.68 -15.44
CA ALA A 149 -9.88 13.13 -14.16
C ALA A 149 -9.81 14.67 -14.02
N GLU A 150 -8.69 15.27 -14.39
CA GLU A 150 -8.55 16.73 -14.42
C GLU A 150 -9.57 17.38 -15.36
N LYS A 151 -9.74 16.86 -16.58
CA LYS A 151 -10.69 17.36 -17.57
C LYS A 151 -12.13 17.36 -17.05
N PHE A 152 -12.52 16.35 -16.29
CA PHE A 152 -13.87 16.20 -15.72
C PHE A 152 -13.97 16.68 -14.26
N ASN A 153 -12.92 17.34 -13.76
CA ASN A 153 -12.84 17.83 -12.37
C ASN A 153 -13.13 16.76 -11.30
N MET A 154 -12.69 15.53 -11.56
CA MET A 154 -12.79 14.41 -10.62
C MET A 154 -11.54 14.33 -9.74
N PRO A 155 -11.64 14.17 -8.43
CA PRO A 155 -10.49 13.87 -7.59
C PRO A 155 -9.92 12.51 -7.93
N ILE A 156 -8.65 12.33 -7.61
CA ILE A 156 -7.87 11.11 -7.89
C ILE A 156 -7.52 10.41 -6.58
N VAL A 157 -7.74 9.10 -6.54
CA VAL A 157 -7.27 8.22 -5.47
C VAL A 157 -6.30 7.22 -6.06
N THR A 158 -5.08 7.16 -5.51
CA THR A 158 -4.09 6.16 -5.94
C THR A 158 -3.77 5.19 -4.81
N LEU A 159 -3.72 3.89 -5.13
CA LEU A 159 -3.39 2.80 -4.22
C LEU A 159 -2.07 2.18 -4.65
N VAL A 160 -1.05 2.32 -3.80
CA VAL A 160 0.32 1.88 -4.10
C VAL A 160 0.58 0.52 -3.47
N ASP A 161 0.89 -0.48 -4.31
CA ASP A 161 1.34 -1.81 -3.89
C ASP A 161 2.20 -2.47 -4.97
N THR A 162 3.48 -2.12 -5.01
CA THR A 162 4.44 -2.66 -5.96
C THR A 162 5.81 -2.86 -5.32
N PRO A 163 6.53 -3.95 -5.64
CA PRO A 163 7.95 -4.08 -5.28
C PRO A 163 8.85 -3.14 -6.10
N GLY A 164 8.35 -2.59 -7.22
CA GLY A 164 9.07 -1.70 -8.14
C GLY A 164 8.52 -1.78 -9.56
N ALA A 165 8.99 -0.90 -10.44
CA ALA A 165 8.72 -1.03 -11.86
C ALA A 165 9.42 -2.26 -12.47
N TYR A 166 8.88 -2.80 -13.56
CA TYR A 166 9.48 -3.96 -14.22
C TYR A 166 10.85 -3.59 -14.84
N PRO A 167 11.94 -4.28 -14.44
CA PRO A 167 13.30 -3.95 -14.88
C PRO A 167 13.76 -4.71 -16.13
N GLY A 168 12.85 -5.34 -16.86
CA GLY A 168 13.19 -6.17 -18.01
C GLY A 168 13.51 -5.36 -19.27
N ILE A 169 14.26 -5.96 -20.21
CA ILE A 169 14.68 -5.35 -21.49
C ILE A 169 13.48 -4.72 -22.22
N GLY A 170 12.34 -5.43 -22.32
CA GLY A 170 11.16 -4.88 -22.98
C GLY A 170 10.57 -3.65 -22.31
N ALA A 171 10.78 -3.42 -21.00
CA ALA A 171 10.39 -2.19 -20.34
C ALA A 171 11.37 -1.05 -20.66
N GLU A 172 12.67 -1.34 -20.71
CA GLU A 172 13.69 -0.36 -21.12
C GLU A 172 13.49 0.09 -22.57
N GLU A 173 13.25 -0.84 -23.49
CA GLU A 173 12.94 -0.54 -24.89
C GLU A 173 11.72 0.35 -25.08
N ARG A 174 10.75 0.29 -24.17
CA ARG A 174 9.53 1.09 -24.17
C ARG A 174 9.56 2.25 -23.18
N HIS A 175 10.76 2.60 -22.70
CA HIS A 175 11.05 3.79 -21.91
C HIS A 175 10.33 3.84 -20.55
N VAL A 176 10.56 2.82 -19.67
CA VAL A 176 9.97 2.77 -18.33
C VAL A 176 10.38 3.97 -17.47
N ALA A 177 11.65 4.38 -17.55
CA ALA A 177 12.16 5.52 -16.80
C ALA A 177 11.47 6.83 -17.22
N GLU A 178 11.29 7.04 -18.52
CA GLU A 178 10.57 8.20 -19.06
C GLU A 178 9.10 8.20 -18.66
N ALA A 179 8.42 7.04 -18.73
CA ALA A 179 7.02 6.93 -18.34
C ALA A 179 6.79 7.30 -16.86
N ILE A 180 7.69 6.87 -15.97
CA ILE A 180 7.68 7.24 -14.54
C ILE A 180 7.99 8.73 -14.37
N ALA A 181 9.02 9.25 -15.02
CA ALA A 181 9.44 10.64 -14.90
C ALA A 181 8.35 11.62 -15.39
N VAL A 182 7.68 11.30 -16.49
CA VAL A 182 6.52 12.07 -17.00
C VAL A 182 5.39 12.07 -15.96
N ASN A 183 5.08 10.93 -15.38
CA ASN A 183 4.05 10.86 -14.34
C ASN A 183 4.38 11.74 -13.13
N ILE A 184 5.62 11.68 -12.62
CA ILE A 184 6.07 12.49 -11.49
C ILE A 184 5.92 13.98 -11.81
N ARG A 185 6.39 14.40 -13.01
CA ARG A 185 6.29 15.79 -13.49
C ARG A 185 4.83 16.23 -13.61
N ASP A 186 4.01 15.46 -14.32
CA ASP A 186 2.65 15.88 -14.68
C ASP A 186 1.69 15.81 -13.48
N MET A 187 1.84 14.81 -12.60
CA MET A 187 1.07 14.74 -11.33
C MET A 187 1.30 15.99 -10.46
N SER A 188 2.49 16.59 -10.51
CA SER A 188 2.78 17.79 -9.73
C SER A 188 1.92 19.00 -10.13
N THR A 189 1.40 19.01 -11.35
CA THR A 189 0.65 20.14 -11.95
C THR A 189 -0.84 19.87 -12.15
N LEU A 190 -1.34 18.65 -11.90
CA LEU A 190 -2.77 18.33 -12.01
C LEU A 190 -3.63 19.19 -11.07
N LYS A 191 -4.67 19.80 -11.60
CA LYS A 191 -5.49 20.82 -10.92
C LYS A 191 -6.62 20.25 -10.07
N VAL A 192 -6.64 18.96 -9.86
CA VAL A 192 -7.59 18.24 -9.02
C VAL A 192 -6.93 17.64 -7.79
N PRO A 193 -7.68 17.42 -6.69
CA PRO A 193 -7.14 16.76 -5.51
C PRO A 193 -6.64 15.35 -5.80
N ILE A 194 -5.47 15.01 -5.25
CA ILE A 194 -4.87 13.68 -5.35
C ILE A 194 -4.60 13.15 -3.94
N VAL A 195 -5.14 11.98 -3.62
CA VAL A 195 -4.88 11.25 -2.37
C VAL A 195 -4.25 9.92 -2.72
N THR A 196 -3.04 9.70 -2.23
CA THR A 196 -2.28 8.46 -2.38
C THR A 196 -2.28 7.68 -1.10
N ILE A 197 -2.46 6.36 -1.18
CA ILE A 197 -2.32 5.46 -0.05
C ILE A 197 -1.37 4.33 -0.40
N VAL A 198 -0.31 4.16 0.39
CA VAL A 198 0.54 2.97 0.31
C VAL A 198 -0.14 1.86 1.09
N ILE A 199 -0.73 0.90 0.37
CA ILE A 199 -1.52 -0.21 0.95
C ILE A 199 -0.71 -1.49 1.18
N GLY A 200 0.48 -1.54 0.60
CA GLY A 200 1.38 -2.67 0.68
C GLY A 200 2.83 -2.22 0.48
N GLU A 201 3.51 -2.79 -0.49
CA GLU A 201 4.88 -2.40 -0.83
C GLU A 201 4.90 -1.10 -1.64
N GLY A 202 5.62 -0.10 -1.17
CA GLY A 202 5.89 1.13 -1.89
C GLY A 202 7.32 1.12 -2.46
N GLY A 203 7.55 0.35 -3.54
CA GLY A 203 8.90 0.12 -4.07
C GLY A 203 9.37 1.17 -5.09
N SER A 204 10.39 1.95 -4.73
CA SER A 204 11.22 2.76 -5.63
C SER A 204 10.42 3.70 -6.55
N GLY A 205 10.96 3.98 -7.73
CA GLY A 205 10.30 4.75 -8.79
C GLY A 205 8.98 4.13 -9.26
N GLY A 206 8.84 2.80 -9.12
CA GLY A 206 7.59 2.11 -9.43
C GLY A 206 6.40 2.59 -8.60
N ALA A 207 6.61 2.80 -7.32
CA ALA A 207 5.62 3.40 -6.44
C ALA A 207 5.47 4.91 -6.70
N LEU A 208 6.59 5.62 -6.84
CA LEU A 208 6.61 7.07 -7.00
C LEU A 208 5.88 7.53 -8.28
N GLY A 209 5.88 6.70 -9.34
CA GLY A 209 5.21 6.98 -10.62
C GLY A 209 3.68 7.17 -10.52
N ILE A 210 3.07 6.86 -9.39
CA ILE A 210 1.64 7.17 -9.11
C ILE A 210 1.44 7.80 -7.72
N ALA A 211 2.51 8.29 -7.06
CA ALA A 211 2.46 8.72 -5.66
C ALA A 211 2.72 10.20 -5.39
N VAL A 212 2.84 11.04 -6.43
CA VAL A 212 2.95 12.49 -6.25
C VAL A 212 1.57 13.09 -5.99
N ALA A 213 1.27 13.41 -4.72
CA ALA A 213 -0.09 13.73 -4.28
C ALA A 213 -0.14 14.86 -3.26
N ASP A 214 -1.35 15.45 -3.10
CA ASP A 214 -1.63 16.44 -2.04
C ASP A 214 -1.60 15.82 -0.66
N SER A 215 -2.03 14.55 -0.56
CA SER A 215 -1.97 13.76 0.67
C SER A 215 -1.44 12.37 0.36
N VAL A 216 -0.35 11.98 1.03
CA VAL A 216 0.26 10.65 0.94
C VAL A 216 0.08 9.95 2.28
N MET A 217 -0.77 8.95 2.32
CA MET A 217 -1.05 8.14 3.50
C MET A 217 -0.41 6.76 3.36
N ILE A 218 -0.20 6.08 4.47
CA ILE A 218 0.36 4.74 4.48
C ILE A 218 -0.40 3.85 5.47
N LEU A 219 -0.65 2.60 5.13
CA LEU A 219 -1.17 1.62 6.08
C LEU A 219 -0.10 1.24 7.11
N GLU A 220 -0.53 0.92 8.32
CA GLU A 220 0.32 0.67 9.49
C GLU A 220 1.38 -0.42 9.28
N ASN A 221 1.07 -1.44 8.47
CA ASN A 221 2.00 -2.53 8.17
C ASN A 221 2.44 -2.52 6.69
N SER A 222 2.53 -1.35 6.09
CA SER A 222 3.11 -1.12 4.77
C SER A 222 4.50 -0.52 4.91
N TYR A 223 5.25 -0.43 3.82
CA TYR A 223 6.50 0.31 3.76
C TYR A 223 6.63 1.11 2.47
N TYR A 224 7.44 2.18 2.51
CA TYR A 224 7.73 2.99 1.33
C TYR A 224 9.23 3.27 1.30
N SER A 225 9.92 2.75 0.28
CA SER A 225 11.39 2.76 0.22
C SER A 225 11.91 2.86 -1.20
N VAL A 226 13.08 3.46 -1.35
CA VAL A 226 13.81 3.53 -2.62
C VAL A 226 14.29 2.16 -3.11
N ILE A 227 14.49 1.21 -2.21
CA ILE A 227 15.02 -0.13 -2.48
C ILE A 227 14.39 -1.16 -1.54
N SER A 228 14.28 -2.41 -1.96
CA SER A 228 13.88 -3.49 -1.06
C SER A 228 14.98 -3.79 -0.03
N PRO A 229 14.64 -4.31 1.18
CA PRO A 229 15.64 -4.71 2.15
C PRO A 229 16.66 -5.71 1.60
N GLU A 230 16.21 -6.68 0.81
CA GLU A 230 17.07 -7.68 0.18
C GLU A 230 18.02 -7.06 -0.86
N GLY A 231 17.51 -6.08 -1.62
CA GLY A 231 18.34 -5.32 -2.57
C GLY A 231 19.41 -4.50 -1.86
N CYS A 232 19.04 -3.80 -0.80
CA CYS A 232 19.96 -3.04 0.04
C CYS A 232 21.00 -3.96 0.67
N ALA A 233 20.60 -5.08 1.25
CA ALA A 233 21.48 -6.09 1.84
C ALA A 233 22.49 -6.63 0.82
N ALA A 234 22.02 -6.97 -0.39
CA ALA A 234 22.90 -7.46 -1.45
C ALA A 234 23.97 -6.44 -1.87
N ILE A 235 23.63 -5.14 -1.89
CA ILE A 235 24.58 -4.09 -2.26
C ILE A 235 25.57 -3.81 -1.13
N LEU A 236 25.10 -3.59 0.10
CA LEU A 236 25.92 -3.12 1.20
C LEU A 236 26.70 -4.25 1.90
N TRP A 237 26.04 -5.38 2.12
CA TRP A 237 26.63 -6.53 2.84
C TRP A 237 27.02 -7.69 1.94
N LYS A 238 26.74 -7.63 0.63
CA LYS A 238 26.97 -8.72 -0.33
C LYS A 238 26.24 -10.03 0.03
N ASP A 239 25.25 -9.93 0.92
CA ASP A 239 24.44 -11.06 1.38
C ASP A 239 22.98 -10.65 1.54
N ARG A 240 22.08 -11.30 0.81
CA ARG A 240 20.61 -11.08 0.91
C ARG A 240 20.03 -11.52 2.25
N ALA A 241 20.69 -12.45 2.97
CA ALA A 241 20.25 -12.88 4.30
C ALA A 241 20.35 -11.75 5.34
N ALA A 242 21.14 -10.69 5.08
CA ALA A 242 21.20 -9.48 5.90
C ALA A 242 19.99 -8.53 5.70
N ALA A 243 18.92 -8.97 5.00
CA ALA A 243 17.72 -8.17 4.81
C ALA A 243 17.08 -7.64 6.12
N PRO A 244 17.03 -8.37 7.24
CA PRO A 244 16.56 -7.81 8.51
C PRO A 244 17.39 -6.61 8.98
N GLN A 245 18.71 -6.67 8.88
CA GLN A 245 19.63 -5.58 9.21
C GLN A 245 19.44 -4.38 8.28
N ALA A 246 19.25 -4.64 6.98
CA ALA A 246 18.92 -3.60 6.00
C ALA A 246 17.57 -2.92 6.29
N ALA A 247 16.57 -3.68 6.71
CA ALA A 247 15.27 -3.15 7.09
C ALA A 247 15.36 -2.16 8.25
N GLU A 248 16.18 -2.45 9.27
CA GLU A 248 16.43 -1.52 10.38
C GLU A 248 17.16 -0.25 9.91
N ALA A 249 18.19 -0.40 9.08
CA ALA A 249 19.00 0.73 8.60
C ALA A 249 18.23 1.68 7.67
N LEU A 250 17.31 1.16 6.85
CA LEU A 250 16.53 1.93 5.87
C LEU A 250 15.49 2.86 6.50
N LYS A 251 15.05 2.62 7.74
CA LYS A 251 14.04 3.42 8.47
C LYS A 251 12.79 3.74 7.64
N PHE A 252 12.29 2.77 6.91
CA PHE A 252 11.16 2.90 5.98
C PHE A 252 9.79 2.56 6.62
N SER A 253 9.75 2.33 7.94
CA SER A 253 8.50 2.07 8.65
C SER A 253 7.57 3.28 8.60
N PRO A 254 6.24 3.09 8.66
CA PRO A 254 5.30 4.21 8.61
C PRO A 254 5.55 5.29 9.65
N SER A 255 5.99 4.93 10.86
CA SER A 255 6.36 5.88 11.91
C SER A 255 7.55 6.74 11.52
N ASN A 256 8.64 6.14 11.02
CA ASN A 256 9.81 6.88 10.56
C ASN A 256 9.47 7.78 9.36
N LEU A 257 8.71 7.26 8.39
CA LEU A 257 8.31 8.04 7.21
C LEU A 257 7.44 9.25 7.56
N LYS A 258 6.60 9.12 8.58
CA LYS A 258 5.80 10.23 9.10
C LYS A 258 6.68 11.25 9.83
N GLU A 259 7.61 10.80 10.64
CA GLU A 259 8.60 11.65 11.32
C GLU A 259 9.46 12.44 10.32
N PHE A 260 9.89 11.80 9.22
CA PHE A 260 10.64 12.45 8.14
C PHE A 260 9.79 13.34 7.23
N GLY A 261 8.48 13.39 7.41
CA GLY A 261 7.57 14.17 6.55
C GLY A 261 7.39 13.60 5.13
N VAL A 262 7.76 12.34 4.90
CA VAL A 262 7.57 11.66 3.61
C VAL A 262 6.11 11.27 3.40
N VAL A 263 5.41 10.87 4.47
CA VAL A 263 3.98 10.61 4.47
C VAL A 263 3.24 11.54 5.42
N ASP A 264 1.99 11.88 5.08
CA ASP A 264 1.17 12.81 5.87
C ASP A 264 0.46 12.13 7.05
N GLY A 265 0.24 10.83 6.97
CA GLY A 265 -0.44 10.10 8.03
C GLY A 265 -0.37 8.58 7.88
N ILE A 266 -0.68 7.92 8.98
CA ILE A 266 -0.72 6.46 9.08
C ILE A 266 -2.17 6.05 9.27
N ILE A 267 -2.61 5.03 8.54
CA ILE A 267 -3.94 4.45 8.64
C ILE A 267 -3.81 3.14 9.42
N SER A 268 -4.54 3.02 10.53
CA SER A 268 -4.51 1.82 11.36
C SER A 268 -5.12 0.62 10.64
N GLU A 269 -4.52 -0.52 10.83
CA GLU A 269 -5.00 -1.81 10.34
C GLU A 269 -5.77 -2.55 11.45
N PRO A 270 -6.60 -3.54 11.11
CA PRO A 270 -7.13 -4.49 12.08
C PRO A 270 -6.02 -5.17 12.88
N ALA A 271 -6.30 -5.56 14.12
CA ALA A 271 -5.34 -6.29 14.94
C ALA A 271 -4.85 -7.55 14.21
N GLY A 272 -3.53 -7.66 14.04
CA GLY A 272 -2.90 -8.71 13.25
C GLY A 272 -2.72 -8.42 11.77
N GLY A 273 -3.09 -7.22 11.30
CA GLY A 273 -2.89 -6.77 9.92
C GLY A 273 -4.16 -6.80 9.06
N ALA A 274 -4.11 -6.12 7.93
CA ALA A 274 -5.24 -5.93 7.02
C ALA A 274 -5.85 -7.25 6.49
N HIS A 275 -5.07 -8.33 6.45
CA HIS A 275 -5.52 -9.64 5.99
C HIS A 275 -6.44 -10.39 6.99
N ARG A 276 -6.54 -9.91 8.23
CA ARG A 276 -7.41 -10.49 9.25
C ARG A 276 -8.86 -10.02 9.13
N ASP A 277 -9.07 -8.79 8.67
CA ASP A 277 -10.40 -8.21 8.48
C ASP A 277 -10.36 -7.18 7.33
N TYR A 278 -10.76 -7.62 6.14
CA TYR A 278 -10.79 -6.80 4.93
C TYR A 278 -11.78 -5.64 5.04
N ASP A 279 -12.92 -5.87 5.68
CA ASP A 279 -13.98 -4.89 5.76
C ASP A 279 -13.63 -3.76 6.72
N LEU A 280 -13.02 -4.09 7.87
CA LEU A 280 -12.50 -3.08 8.80
C LEU A 280 -11.32 -2.31 8.18
N ALA A 281 -10.40 -2.99 7.49
CA ALA A 281 -9.31 -2.35 6.77
C ALA A 281 -9.83 -1.38 5.70
N ALA A 282 -10.80 -1.79 4.89
CA ALA A 282 -11.43 -0.96 3.88
C ALA A 282 -12.22 0.21 4.49
N LYS A 283 -12.91 0.00 5.60
CA LYS A 283 -13.62 1.05 6.35
C LYS A 283 -12.67 2.14 6.84
N ASN A 284 -11.53 1.74 7.41
CA ASN A 284 -10.51 2.69 7.88
C ASN A 284 -9.93 3.48 6.69
N LEU A 285 -9.61 2.79 5.59
CA LEU A 285 -9.12 3.41 4.36
C LEU A 285 -10.13 4.41 3.78
N LYS A 286 -11.40 4.01 3.64
CA LYS A 286 -12.49 4.87 3.16
C LYS A 286 -12.63 6.14 3.98
N LYS A 287 -12.57 6.02 5.31
CA LYS A 287 -12.65 7.17 6.22
C LYS A 287 -11.56 8.19 5.94
N GLU A 288 -10.32 7.74 5.78
CA GLU A 288 -9.19 8.63 5.53
C GLU A 288 -9.21 9.24 4.12
N ILE A 289 -9.58 8.46 3.09
CA ILE A 289 -9.79 9.00 1.74
C ILE A 289 -10.82 10.14 1.78
N LYS A 290 -11.98 9.89 2.37
CA LYS A 290 -13.08 10.86 2.46
C LYS A 290 -12.67 12.12 3.22
N SER A 291 -12.01 11.97 4.37
CA SER A 291 -11.50 13.07 5.19
C SER A 291 -10.54 13.97 4.39
N ASN A 292 -9.55 13.36 3.73
CA ASN A 292 -8.57 14.10 2.93
C ASN A 292 -9.22 14.78 1.71
N LEU A 293 -10.06 14.10 0.94
CA LEU A 293 -10.75 14.71 -0.19
C LEU A 293 -11.64 15.87 0.24
N THR A 294 -12.39 15.73 1.34
CA THR A 294 -13.21 16.81 1.89
C THR A 294 -12.40 18.05 2.24
N ARG A 295 -11.22 17.86 2.83
CA ARG A 295 -10.30 18.96 3.16
C ARG A 295 -9.70 19.60 1.92
N LEU A 296 -9.25 18.80 0.95
CA LEU A 296 -8.57 19.27 -0.25
C LEU A 296 -9.51 20.00 -1.22
N LYS A 297 -10.75 19.53 -1.36
CA LYS A 297 -11.79 20.18 -2.19
C LYS A 297 -12.14 21.61 -1.77
N LYS A 298 -11.83 22.00 -0.52
CA LYS A 298 -12.03 23.37 -0.03
C LYS A 298 -10.95 24.35 -0.50
N LEU A 299 -9.86 23.87 -1.05
CA LEU A 299 -8.76 24.70 -1.52
C LEU A 299 -9.03 25.22 -2.93
N SER A 300 -8.61 26.47 -3.21
CA SER A 300 -8.52 26.93 -4.59
C SER A 300 -7.43 26.15 -5.35
N THR A 301 -7.56 26.02 -6.66
CA THR A 301 -6.57 25.35 -7.51
C THR A 301 -5.16 25.87 -7.26
N LYS A 302 -5.00 27.20 -7.15
CA LYS A 302 -3.69 27.81 -6.85
C LYS A 302 -3.14 27.33 -5.51
N SER A 303 -3.97 27.36 -4.46
CA SER A 303 -3.55 26.90 -3.12
C SER A 303 -3.24 25.40 -3.08
N LEU A 304 -3.97 24.60 -3.85
CA LEU A 304 -3.74 23.15 -3.97
C LEU A 304 -2.35 22.88 -4.56
N LEU A 305 -2.06 23.50 -5.71
CA LEU A 305 -0.77 23.34 -6.41
C LEU A 305 0.41 23.90 -5.61
N ASP A 306 0.27 25.09 -5.01
CA ASP A 306 1.31 25.68 -4.17
C ASP A 306 1.65 24.81 -2.97
N LYS A 307 0.63 24.22 -2.31
CA LYS A 307 0.83 23.32 -1.18
C LYS A 307 1.47 22.00 -1.60
N ARG A 308 1.04 21.41 -2.74
CA ARG A 308 1.65 20.20 -3.30
C ARG A 308 3.13 20.45 -3.61
N TYR A 309 3.46 21.53 -4.32
CA TYR A 309 4.84 21.90 -4.62
C TYR A 309 5.69 22.08 -3.36
N LYS A 310 5.21 22.87 -2.39
CA LYS A 310 5.92 23.12 -1.13
C LYS A 310 6.17 21.83 -0.34
N LYS A 311 5.22 20.92 -0.31
CA LYS A 311 5.35 19.63 0.36
C LYS A 311 6.57 18.87 -0.16
N PHE A 312 6.66 18.63 -1.47
CA PHE A 312 7.78 17.89 -2.05
C PHE A 312 9.08 18.68 -2.01
N ARG A 313 9.03 19.99 -2.17
CA ARG A 313 10.22 20.86 -2.11
C ARG A 313 10.86 20.91 -0.73
N ASN A 314 10.05 20.77 0.31
CA ASN A 314 10.52 20.84 1.72
C ASN A 314 10.92 19.47 2.29
N MET A 315 10.85 18.39 1.51
CA MET A 315 11.34 17.09 1.96
C MET A 315 12.87 17.11 2.06
N GLY A 316 13.38 16.56 3.16
CA GLY A 316 14.81 16.53 3.48
C GLY A 316 15.25 17.72 4.33
N ILE A 317 16.28 17.46 5.14
CA ILE A 317 16.94 18.47 5.98
C ILE A 317 18.31 18.71 5.37
N PHE A 318 18.67 19.98 5.14
CA PHE A 318 19.99 20.37 4.67
C PHE A 318 20.45 21.62 5.41
N GLU A 319 21.75 21.74 5.59
CA GLU A 319 22.40 22.94 6.15
C GLU A 319 23.18 23.62 5.04
N GLU A 320 23.01 24.95 4.93
CA GLU A 320 23.87 25.75 4.07
C GLU A 320 25.11 26.13 4.89
N ILE A 321 26.27 25.66 4.44
CA ILE A 321 27.55 26.12 5.01
C ILE A 321 27.78 27.53 4.49
N THR A 322 27.46 28.55 5.29
CA THR A 322 27.90 29.91 5.03
C THR A 322 29.41 29.95 5.27
N GLU A 323 30.19 30.07 4.21
CA GLU A 323 31.60 30.45 4.34
C GLU A 323 31.65 31.80 5.07
N THR A 324 32.03 31.79 6.33
CA THR A 324 32.44 33.00 7.04
C THR A 324 33.78 33.41 6.46
N ASN A 325 33.79 34.49 5.63
CA ASN A 325 34.99 35.19 5.19
C ASN A 325 35.81 35.69 6.36
#